data_dc0e805917cf57a42445f3895eb91261
#
_entry.id   dc0e805917cf57a42445f3895eb91261
#
_cell.length_a   1.000
_cell.length_b   1.000
_cell.length_c   1.000
_cell.angle_alpha   90.00
_cell.angle_beta   90.00
_cell.angle_gamma   90.00
#
_symmetry.space_group_name_H-M   'P 1'
#
loop_
_entity.id
_entity.type
_entity.pdbx_description
1 polymer ?
#
loop_
_entity_poly.entity_id
_entity_poly.type
_entity_poly.pdbx_seq_one_letter_code
_entity_poly.pdbx_strand_id
1 'polypeptide(L)'
;MKILSFVFCLICATPLHAEETPIARLKTFLAGSSALAADFRQVTLDKSGKPAQTSSGKFYLSRPGKFRWNYQKPFVQEIVSNGGKVWFYDADLEQVTVKQLDDSLGSTPALLLTGQIDIEEKFTLQEQGEDEGMNWVKLSPKNEESGFKYILIGLERDQLGGMELSDNFGQLTRIYFSNIQINPKLEEALFNFKAPKGADVFEN
;
A
#
# COMPACT_ATOMS: atom_id res chain seq x y z
N MET A 1 75.80 2.56 9.19
CA MET A 1 74.69 1.87 9.80
C MET A 1 73.40 2.67 9.34
N LYS A 2 72.72 2.19 8.31
CA LYS A 2 71.53 2.89 7.72
C LYS A 2 70.29 2.24 8.34
N ILE A 3 69.53 3.03 9.10
CA ILE A 3 68.24 2.61 9.69
C ILE A 3 67.18 2.81 8.63
N LEU A 4 66.59 1.72 8.14
CA LEU A 4 65.49 1.70 7.18
C LEU A 4 64.16 1.81 7.97
N SER A 5 63.52 2.99 7.94
CA SER A 5 62.24 3.22 8.63
C SER A 5 61.12 2.68 7.76
N PHE A 6 60.46 1.62 8.21
CA PHE A 6 59.33 0.99 7.53
C PHE A 6 58.05 1.70 7.99
N VAL A 7 57.47 2.54 7.13
CA VAL A 7 56.18 3.18 7.39
C VAL A 7 55.06 2.16 7.06
N PHE A 8 54.42 1.66 8.10
CA PHE A 8 53.26 0.76 7.99
C PHE A 8 52.01 1.60 7.76
N CYS A 9 51.57 1.65 6.51
CA CYS A 9 50.33 2.35 6.13
C CYS A 9 49.14 1.49 6.51
N LEU A 10 48.46 1.83 7.61
CA LEU A 10 47.22 1.16 8.08
C LEU A 10 46.07 1.58 7.15
N ILE A 11 45.70 0.74 6.19
CA ILE A 11 44.54 0.95 5.32
C ILE A 11 43.29 0.66 6.18
N CYS A 12 42.62 1.71 6.67
CA CYS A 12 41.28 1.62 7.24
C CYS A 12 40.27 1.24 6.14
N ALA A 13 39.93 -0.02 6.01
CA ALA A 13 38.83 -0.45 5.21
C ALA A 13 37.53 0.01 5.89
N THR A 14 36.92 1.11 5.42
CA THR A 14 35.57 1.49 5.82
C THR A 14 34.62 0.45 5.23
N PRO A 15 33.74 -0.17 6.05
CA PRO A 15 32.73 -1.07 5.51
C PRO A 15 31.82 -0.27 4.54
N LEU A 16 31.82 -0.65 3.28
CA LEU A 16 30.88 -0.14 2.28
C LEU A 16 29.53 -0.74 2.66
N HIS A 17 28.68 0.03 3.35
CA HIS A 17 27.29 -0.35 3.51
C HIS A 17 26.64 -0.25 2.13
N ALA A 18 26.35 -1.39 1.51
CA ALA A 18 25.51 -1.43 0.33
C ALA A 18 24.14 -0.88 0.73
N GLU A 19 23.68 0.16 0.05
CA GLU A 19 22.35 0.72 0.26
C GLU A 19 21.31 -0.36 -0.10
N GLU A 20 20.34 -0.59 0.80
CA GLU A 20 19.30 -1.58 0.60
C GLU A 20 18.44 -1.19 -0.61
N THR A 21 18.18 -2.14 -1.51
CA THR A 21 17.43 -1.85 -2.74
C THR A 21 15.97 -1.50 -2.44
N PRO A 22 15.29 -0.72 -3.29
CA PRO A 22 13.86 -0.40 -3.11
C PRO A 22 12.97 -1.63 -2.92
N ILE A 23 13.24 -2.72 -3.62
CA ILE A 23 12.52 -4.00 -3.46
C ILE A 23 12.78 -4.59 -2.08
N ALA A 24 14.02 -4.59 -1.60
CA ALA A 24 14.35 -5.11 -0.27
C ALA A 24 13.68 -4.28 0.83
N ARG A 25 13.71 -2.94 0.71
CA ARG A 25 12.99 -2.02 1.63
C ARG A 25 11.48 -2.28 1.64
N LEU A 26 10.87 -2.49 0.48
CA LEU A 26 9.44 -2.83 0.41
C LEU A 26 9.13 -4.13 1.16
N LYS A 27 9.94 -5.17 0.98
CA LYS A 27 9.79 -6.43 1.70
C LYS A 27 9.96 -6.24 3.21
N THR A 28 10.97 -5.50 3.62
CA THR A 28 11.23 -5.15 5.03
C THR A 28 10.03 -4.38 5.62
N PHE A 29 9.48 -3.40 4.90
CA PHE A 29 8.27 -2.67 5.32
C PHE A 29 7.07 -3.61 5.47
N LEU A 30 6.83 -4.48 4.48
CA LEU A 30 5.71 -5.43 4.53
C LEU A 30 5.84 -6.46 5.66
N ALA A 31 7.05 -6.89 5.98
CA ALA A 31 7.31 -7.86 7.05
C ALA A 31 7.38 -7.21 8.45
N GLY A 32 7.90 -5.99 8.54
CA GLY A 32 8.27 -5.37 9.82
C GLY A 32 7.17 -4.59 10.52
N SER A 33 6.15 -4.10 9.80
CA SER A 33 5.07 -3.33 10.43
C SER A 33 3.86 -4.21 10.71
N SER A 34 3.45 -4.32 11.98
CA SER A 34 2.25 -5.08 12.36
C SER A 34 0.97 -4.26 12.22
N ALA A 35 1.06 -2.94 12.33
CA ALA A 35 -0.06 -2.01 12.20
C ALA A 35 0.39 -0.69 11.56
N LEU A 36 -0.56 0.01 10.95
CA LEU A 36 -0.34 1.32 10.36
C LEU A 36 -1.62 2.16 10.49
N ALA A 37 -1.47 3.44 10.77
CA ALA A 37 -2.52 4.45 10.62
C ALA A 37 -1.97 5.61 9.80
N ALA A 38 -2.79 6.15 8.88
CA ALA A 38 -2.40 7.26 8.03
C ALA A 38 -3.64 8.07 7.60
N ASP A 39 -3.41 9.32 7.25
CA ASP A 39 -4.32 10.07 6.39
C ASP A 39 -3.96 9.75 4.92
N PHE A 40 -4.94 9.78 4.03
CA PHE A 40 -4.68 9.62 2.61
C PHE A 40 -5.38 10.70 1.77
N ARG A 41 -4.76 11.00 0.63
CA ARG A 41 -5.35 11.75 -0.48
C ARG A 41 -5.22 10.92 -1.74
N GLN A 42 -6.35 10.68 -2.41
CA GLN A 42 -6.43 9.93 -3.65
C GLN A 42 -6.82 10.87 -4.79
N VAL A 43 -6.17 10.72 -5.94
CA VAL A 43 -6.51 11.39 -7.18
C VAL A 43 -6.71 10.34 -8.26
N THR A 44 -7.91 10.30 -8.82
CA THR A 44 -8.20 9.50 -10.00
C THR A 44 -8.04 10.37 -11.24
N LEU A 45 -7.23 9.92 -12.19
CA LEU A 45 -6.98 10.61 -13.45
C LEU A 45 -7.79 9.97 -14.58
N ASP A 46 -8.29 10.78 -15.47
CA ASP A 46 -8.93 10.30 -16.71
C ASP A 46 -7.87 9.84 -17.73
N LYS A 47 -8.31 9.32 -18.87
CA LYS A 47 -7.43 8.85 -19.96
C LYS A 47 -6.54 9.95 -20.55
N SER A 48 -6.86 11.22 -20.32
CA SER A 48 -6.04 12.36 -20.76
C SER A 48 -5.02 12.80 -19.71
N GLY A 49 -4.99 12.12 -18.54
CA GLY A 49 -4.11 12.44 -17.42
C GLY A 49 -4.61 13.62 -16.58
N LYS A 50 -5.86 14.07 -16.75
CA LYS A 50 -6.44 15.12 -15.93
C LYS A 50 -7.13 14.58 -14.71
N PRO A 51 -7.07 15.27 -13.54
CA PRO A 51 -7.83 14.88 -12.36
C PRO A 51 -9.33 14.83 -12.65
N ALA A 52 -9.91 13.64 -12.55
CA ALA A 52 -11.34 13.40 -12.66
C ALA A 52 -12.01 13.48 -11.28
N GLN A 53 -11.36 12.94 -10.24
CA GLN A 53 -11.88 12.95 -8.87
C GLN A 53 -10.71 13.06 -7.88
N THR A 54 -10.95 13.78 -6.79
CA THR A 54 -10.05 13.80 -5.63
C THR A 54 -10.85 13.37 -4.40
N SER A 55 -10.33 12.38 -3.68
CA SER A 55 -10.91 11.86 -2.45
C SER A 55 -9.88 11.92 -1.31
N SER A 56 -10.34 11.95 -0.08
CA SER A 56 -9.45 11.92 1.08
C SER A 56 -10.12 11.25 2.28
N GLY A 57 -9.30 10.79 3.22
CA GLY A 57 -9.81 10.13 4.42
C GLY A 57 -8.72 9.52 5.27
N LYS A 58 -9.06 8.44 5.96
CA LYS A 58 -8.16 7.73 6.89
C LYS A 58 -8.00 6.27 6.50
N PHE A 59 -6.78 5.79 6.65
CA PHE A 59 -6.42 4.41 6.42
C PHE A 59 -5.87 3.79 7.71
N TYR A 60 -6.35 2.60 8.04
CA TYR A 60 -5.88 1.79 9.16
C TYR A 60 -5.60 0.38 8.68
N LEU A 61 -4.51 -0.19 9.14
CA LEU A 61 -4.06 -1.53 8.82
C LEU A 61 -3.64 -2.24 10.09
N SER A 62 -4.05 -3.50 10.26
CA SER A 62 -3.56 -4.42 11.28
C SER A 62 -3.35 -5.79 10.65
N ARG A 63 -2.09 -6.22 10.57
CA ARG A 63 -1.73 -7.50 9.95
C ARG A 63 -2.00 -8.68 10.87
N PRO A 64 -2.35 -9.84 10.32
CA PRO A 64 -2.64 -10.09 8.90
C PRO A 64 -4.08 -9.72 8.52
N GLY A 65 -4.27 -9.26 7.27
CA GLY A 65 -5.57 -9.23 6.60
C GLY A 65 -6.56 -8.14 7.01
N LYS A 66 -6.37 -7.47 8.14
CA LYS A 66 -7.31 -6.48 8.63
C LYS A 66 -6.95 -5.10 8.14
N PHE A 67 -7.93 -4.38 7.60
CA PHE A 67 -7.77 -2.98 7.24
C PHE A 67 -9.11 -2.24 7.28
N ARG A 68 -9.04 -0.91 7.39
CA ARG A 68 -10.16 -0.01 7.22
C ARG A 68 -9.73 1.18 6.41
N TRP A 69 -10.44 1.43 5.31
CA TRP A 69 -10.25 2.57 4.43
C TRP A 69 -11.49 3.44 4.47
N ASN A 70 -11.42 4.55 5.19
CA ASN A 70 -12.54 5.47 5.36
C ASN A 70 -12.36 6.66 4.43
N TYR A 71 -13.13 6.73 3.36
CA TYR A 71 -13.28 7.93 2.56
C TYR A 71 -14.21 8.91 3.29
N GLN A 72 -13.77 10.15 3.41
CA GLN A 72 -14.49 11.21 4.11
C GLN A 72 -14.93 12.33 3.17
N LYS A 73 -14.23 12.50 2.05
CA LYS A 73 -14.51 13.52 1.02
C LYS A 73 -14.22 12.96 -0.37
N PRO A 74 -14.99 13.37 -1.41
CA PRO A 74 -16.22 14.15 -1.33
C PRO A 74 -17.42 13.30 -0.85
N PHE A 75 -17.36 11.97 -1.03
CA PHE A 75 -18.39 10.99 -0.66
C PHE A 75 -17.89 10.10 0.47
N VAL A 76 -18.81 9.73 1.34
CA VAL A 76 -18.51 8.82 2.46
C VAL A 76 -18.61 7.39 1.97
N GLN A 77 -17.48 6.70 1.98
CA GLN A 77 -17.39 5.28 1.66
C GLN A 77 -16.48 4.60 2.69
N GLU A 78 -16.76 3.34 2.99
CA GLU A 78 -15.94 2.54 3.88
C GLU A 78 -15.60 1.19 3.22
N ILE A 79 -14.32 0.84 3.23
CA ILE A 79 -13.87 -0.50 2.87
C ILE A 79 -13.23 -1.08 4.12
N VAL A 80 -13.83 -2.14 4.66
CA VAL A 80 -13.39 -2.73 5.93
C VAL A 80 -13.13 -4.20 5.74
N SER A 81 -11.99 -4.68 6.22
CA SER A 81 -11.64 -6.09 6.27
C SER A 81 -11.38 -6.54 7.70
N ASN A 82 -11.93 -7.70 8.07
CA ASN A 82 -11.65 -8.37 9.35
C ASN A 82 -10.62 -9.51 9.24
N GLY A 83 -10.01 -9.67 8.06
CA GLY A 83 -9.07 -10.74 7.76
C GLY A 83 -9.68 -11.97 7.08
N GLY A 84 -11.00 -12.04 6.94
CA GLY A 84 -11.71 -13.10 6.22
C GLY A 84 -12.64 -12.56 5.14
N LYS A 85 -13.42 -11.54 5.49
CA LYS A 85 -14.35 -10.86 4.59
C LYS A 85 -13.98 -9.39 4.42
N VAL A 86 -14.40 -8.81 3.30
CA VAL A 86 -14.30 -7.37 3.01
C VAL A 86 -15.71 -6.83 2.76
N TRP A 87 -16.04 -5.75 3.45
CA TRP A 87 -17.26 -4.97 3.27
C TRP A 87 -16.94 -3.68 2.53
N PHE A 88 -17.68 -3.42 1.45
CA PHE A 88 -17.65 -2.17 0.70
C PHE A 88 -18.96 -1.45 0.97
N TYR A 89 -18.93 -0.40 1.75
CA TYR A 89 -20.11 0.41 2.07
C TYR A 89 -20.06 1.73 1.34
N ASP A 90 -21.13 2.05 0.63
CA ASP A 90 -21.39 3.35 0.00
C ASP A 90 -22.56 4.01 0.75
N ALA A 91 -22.29 5.15 1.39
CA ALA A 91 -23.28 5.82 2.22
C ALA A 91 -24.38 6.51 1.38
N ASP A 92 -24.03 7.02 0.19
CA ASP A 92 -24.97 7.71 -0.68
C ASP A 92 -25.97 6.75 -1.34
N LEU A 93 -25.52 5.51 -1.59
CA LEU A 93 -26.36 4.44 -2.14
C LEU A 93 -27.04 3.60 -1.05
N GLU A 94 -26.67 3.78 0.21
CA GLU A 94 -27.09 2.94 1.35
C GLU A 94 -26.87 1.43 1.08
N GLN A 95 -25.75 1.08 0.39
CA GLN A 95 -25.45 -0.28 -0.05
C GLN A 95 -24.16 -0.83 0.56
N VAL A 96 -24.19 -2.11 0.90
CA VAL A 96 -23.02 -2.88 1.35
C VAL A 96 -22.81 -4.06 0.42
N THR A 97 -21.63 -4.18 -0.17
CA THR A 97 -21.21 -5.39 -0.89
C THR A 97 -20.22 -6.15 -0.02
N VAL A 98 -20.44 -7.44 0.16
CA VAL A 98 -19.56 -8.33 0.94
C VAL A 98 -18.86 -9.29 0.00
N LYS A 99 -17.54 -9.40 0.13
CA LYS A 99 -16.71 -10.34 -0.64
C LYS A 99 -15.79 -11.13 0.29
N GLN A 100 -15.35 -12.30 -0.15
CA GLN A 100 -14.22 -12.97 0.50
C GLN A 100 -12.94 -12.16 0.28
N LEU A 101 -12.04 -12.18 1.26
CA LEU A 101 -10.82 -11.39 1.20
C LEU A 101 -9.95 -11.78 0.01
N ASP A 102 -9.80 -13.07 -0.26
CA ASP A 102 -8.95 -13.60 -1.34
C ASP A 102 -9.44 -13.16 -2.74
N ASP A 103 -10.76 -12.97 -2.90
CA ASP A 103 -11.39 -12.52 -4.15
C ASP A 103 -11.37 -10.98 -4.33
N SER A 104 -10.85 -10.27 -3.32
CA SER A 104 -10.96 -8.81 -3.26
C SER A 104 -9.74 -8.08 -3.83
N LEU A 105 -8.67 -8.76 -4.23
CA LEU A 105 -7.43 -8.13 -4.70
C LEU A 105 -7.68 -7.20 -5.90
N GLY A 106 -8.50 -7.64 -6.86
CA GLY A 106 -8.87 -6.84 -8.01
C GLY A 106 -9.76 -5.64 -7.69
N SER A 107 -10.32 -5.57 -6.48
CA SER A 107 -11.23 -4.50 -6.03
C SER A 107 -10.58 -3.55 -5.03
N THR A 108 -9.53 -3.98 -4.33
CA THR A 108 -8.85 -3.14 -3.34
C THR A 108 -7.35 -3.45 -3.23
N PRO A 109 -6.49 -2.52 -3.67
CA PRO A 109 -5.03 -2.67 -3.56
C PRO A 109 -4.51 -2.65 -2.12
N ALA A 110 -5.35 -2.27 -1.15
CA ALA A 110 -5.01 -2.35 0.28
C ALA A 110 -4.57 -3.76 0.69
N LEU A 111 -5.06 -4.80 0.01
CA LEU A 111 -4.66 -6.19 0.27
C LEU A 111 -3.16 -6.43 0.12
N LEU A 112 -2.47 -5.73 -0.78
CA LEU A 112 -1.02 -5.82 -0.93
C LEU A 112 -0.27 -5.39 0.33
N LEU A 113 -0.86 -4.48 1.10
CA LEU A 113 -0.28 -3.96 2.33
C LEU A 113 -0.57 -4.85 3.54
N THR A 114 -1.51 -5.80 3.42
CA THR A 114 -1.99 -6.61 4.57
C THR A 114 -1.05 -7.73 4.99
N GLY A 115 -0.04 -8.06 4.18
CA GLY A 115 0.89 -9.14 4.44
C GLY A 115 0.29 -10.56 4.30
N GLN A 116 -0.93 -10.68 3.78
CA GLN A 116 -1.54 -11.99 3.46
C GLN A 116 -1.15 -12.51 2.08
N ILE A 117 -0.72 -11.63 1.20
CA ILE A 117 -0.34 -11.98 -0.17
C ILE A 117 1.17 -12.05 -0.24
N ASP A 118 1.69 -13.17 -0.72
CA ASP A 118 3.07 -13.24 -1.19
C ASP A 118 3.16 -12.46 -2.50
N ILE A 119 3.74 -11.25 -2.40
CA ILE A 119 3.85 -10.35 -3.54
C ILE A 119 4.73 -10.93 -4.66
N GLU A 120 5.72 -11.75 -4.33
CA GLU A 120 6.58 -12.38 -5.34
C GLU A 120 5.92 -13.58 -6.02
N GLU A 121 4.99 -14.25 -5.34
CA GLU A 121 4.18 -15.30 -5.97
C GLU A 121 3.22 -14.71 -7.00
N LYS A 122 2.56 -13.59 -6.68
CA LYS A 122 1.48 -13.00 -7.49
C LYS A 122 1.98 -11.96 -8.49
N PHE A 123 3.13 -11.32 -8.24
CA PHE A 123 3.63 -10.19 -9.05
C PHE A 123 5.09 -10.36 -9.45
N THR A 124 5.44 -9.77 -10.59
CA THR A 124 6.83 -9.49 -10.97
C THR A 124 7.17 -8.11 -10.43
N LEU A 125 8.27 -8.00 -9.66
CA LEU A 125 8.74 -6.77 -9.05
C LEU A 125 9.82 -6.13 -9.92
N GLN A 126 9.76 -4.79 -10.06
CA GLN A 126 10.75 -4.00 -10.79
C GLN A 126 10.95 -2.65 -10.12
N GLU A 127 12.19 -2.24 -9.91
CA GLU A 127 12.54 -0.90 -9.43
C GLU A 127 12.27 0.12 -10.52
N GLN A 128 11.67 1.27 -10.13
CA GLN A 128 11.33 2.37 -11.06
C GLN A 128 12.16 3.64 -10.80
N GLY A 129 13.10 3.58 -9.83
CA GLY A 129 13.88 4.75 -9.42
C GLY A 129 13.16 5.65 -8.44
N GLU A 130 13.68 6.84 -8.28
CA GLU A 130 13.16 7.87 -7.36
C GLU A 130 12.36 8.93 -8.11
N ASP A 131 11.18 9.24 -7.60
CA ASP A 131 10.34 10.34 -8.04
C ASP A 131 9.54 10.89 -6.85
N GLU A 132 9.36 12.22 -6.80
CA GLU A 132 8.68 12.94 -5.71
C GLU A 132 9.24 12.58 -4.29
N GLY A 133 10.55 12.28 -4.19
CA GLY A 133 11.21 11.89 -2.94
C GLY A 133 10.91 10.47 -2.46
N MET A 134 10.25 9.67 -3.29
CA MET A 134 9.90 8.27 -3.02
C MET A 134 10.65 7.33 -3.97
N ASN A 135 11.14 6.23 -3.42
CA ASN A 135 11.64 5.11 -4.22
C ASN A 135 10.49 4.19 -4.61
N TRP A 136 10.27 4.02 -5.92
CA TRP A 136 9.12 3.31 -6.44
C TRP A 136 9.45 1.88 -6.86
N VAL A 137 8.58 0.95 -6.46
CA VAL A 137 8.61 -0.45 -6.89
C VAL A 137 7.34 -0.74 -7.67
N LYS A 138 7.51 -1.22 -8.90
CA LYS A 138 6.43 -1.67 -9.77
C LYS A 138 6.12 -3.14 -9.52
N LEU A 139 4.85 -3.42 -9.34
CA LEU A 139 4.27 -4.75 -9.22
C LEU A 139 3.43 -5.01 -10.47
N SER A 140 3.89 -5.91 -11.32
CA SER A 140 3.13 -6.36 -12.51
C SER A 140 2.50 -7.71 -12.21
N PRO A 141 1.15 -7.84 -12.26
CA PRO A 141 0.49 -9.12 -12.01
C PRO A 141 1.01 -10.20 -12.95
N LYS A 142 1.18 -11.41 -12.42
CA LYS A 142 1.53 -12.60 -13.24
C LYS A 142 0.29 -13.23 -13.87
N ASN A 143 -0.91 -12.96 -13.33
CA ASN A 143 -2.18 -13.40 -13.88
C ASN A 143 -2.82 -12.24 -14.67
N GLU A 144 -3.21 -12.51 -15.94
CA GLU A 144 -3.86 -11.53 -16.82
C GLU A 144 -5.30 -11.18 -16.39
N GLU A 145 -5.95 -12.01 -15.57
CA GLU A 145 -7.28 -11.74 -14.99
C GLU A 145 -7.26 -10.72 -13.85
N SER A 146 -6.09 -10.19 -13.50
CA SER A 146 -5.97 -9.11 -12.51
C SER A 146 -6.75 -7.87 -12.95
N GLY A 147 -7.43 -7.22 -12.01
CA GLY A 147 -8.11 -5.93 -12.25
C GLY A 147 -7.14 -4.77 -12.56
N PHE A 148 -5.83 -4.98 -12.40
CA PHE A 148 -4.79 -3.97 -12.59
C PHE A 148 -3.76 -4.40 -13.64
N LYS A 149 -3.35 -3.43 -14.45
CA LYS A 149 -2.23 -3.57 -15.37
C LYS A 149 -0.90 -3.54 -14.62
N TYR A 150 -0.78 -2.65 -13.65
CA TYR A 150 0.34 -2.57 -12.71
C TYR A 150 -0.06 -1.78 -11.46
N ILE A 151 0.73 -1.95 -10.41
CA ILE A 151 0.66 -1.17 -9.18
C ILE A 151 2.08 -0.68 -8.89
N LEU A 152 2.23 0.60 -8.52
CA LEU A 152 3.47 1.13 -7.97
C LEU A 152 3.29 1.33 -6.47
N ILE A 153 4.30 0.98 -5.68
CA ILE A 153 4.39 1.30 -4.25
C ILE A 153 5.61 2.19 -4.06
N GLY A 154 5.39 3.39 -3.55
CA GLY A 154 6.42 4.38 -3.25
C GLY A 154 6.75 4.40 -1.77
N LEU A 155 8.02 4.27 -1.45
CA LEU A 155 8.54 4.40 -0.09
C LEU A 155 9.34 5.69 0.03
N GLU A 156 8.92 6.55 0.95
CA GLU A 156 9.72 7.69 1.40
C GLU A 156 10.57 7.19 2.57
N ARG A 157 11.90 7.07 2.35
CA ARG A 157 12.81 6.36 3.25
C ARG A 157 12.33 4.91 3.42
N ASP A 158 11.84 4.52 4.62
CA ASP A 158 11.37 3.16 4.92
C ASP A 158 9.88 3.13 5.26
N GLN A 159 9.14 4.19 4.88
CA GLN A 159 7.70 4.34 5.15
C GLN A 159 6.92 4.40 3.84
N LEU A 160 5.69 3.93 3.89
CA LEU A 160 4.77 4.01 2.77
C LEU A 160 4.43 5.48 2.47
N GLY A 161 4.93 6.02 1.36
CA GLY A 161 4.65 7.40 0.93
C GLY A 161 3.50 7.49 -0.06
N GLY A 162 3.41 6.53 -0.98
CA GLY A 162 2.38 6.55 -2.02
C GLY A 162 2.11 5.22 -2.68
N MET A 163 1.01 5.18 -3.43
CA MET A 163 0.67 4.11 -4.35
C MET A 163 0.14 4.70 -5.65
N GLU A 164 0.45 4.07 -6.78
CA GLU A 164 -0.18 4.35 -8.06
C GLU A 164 -0.75 3.06 -8.63
N LEU A 165 -1.95 3.12 -9.18
CA LEU A 165 -2.65 1.99 -9.74
C LEU A 165 -3.07 2.32 -11.16
N SER A 166 -2.72 1.46 -12.11
CA SER A 166 -3.25 1.50 -13.46
C SER A 166 -4.16 0.31 -13.66
N ASP A 167 -5.42 0.57 -13.99
CA ASP A 167 -6.35 -0.49 -14.34
C ASP A 167 -6.20 -0.92 -15.82
N ASN A 168 -6.92 -1.98 -16.19
CA ASN A 168 -6.89 -2.51 -17.56
C ASN A 168 -7.61 -1.61 -18.57
N PHE A 169 -8.34 -0.58 -18.12
CA PHE A 169 -9.05 0.38 -18.96
C PHE A 169 -8.29 1.68 -19.18
N GLY A 170 -7.09 1.81 -18.57
CA GLY A 170 -6.21 2.99 -18.67
C GLY A 170 -6.58 4.11 -17.71
N GLN A 171 -7.38 3.84 -16.68
CA GLN A 171 -7.57 4.76 -15.57
C GLN A 171 -6.38 4.67 -14.64
N LEU A 172 -5.92 5.81 -14.16
CA LEU A 172 -4.82 5.93 -13.22
C LEU A 172 -5.34 6.49 -11.90
N THR A 173 -4.98 5.83 -10.80
CA THR A 173 -5.29 6.28 -9.45
C THR A 173 -4.01 6.45 -8.67
N ARG A 174 -3.76 7.64 -8.13
CA ARG A 174 -2.64 7.97 -7.24
C ARG A 174 -3.14 8.19 -5.83
N ILE A 175 -2.46 7.59 -4.87
CA ILE A 175 -2.75 7.70 -3.44
C ILE A 175 -1.48 8.16 -2.75
N TYR A 176 -1.59 9.24 -1.99
CA TYR A 176 -0.52 9.77 -1.15
C TYR A 176 -0.90 9.60 0.30
N PHE A 177 0.03 9.10 1.10
CA PHE A 177 -0.15 8.91 2.54
C PHE A 177 0.58 10.01 3.31
N SER A 178 -0.03 10.44 4.42
CA SER A 178 0.53 11.44 5.31
C SER A 178 0.17 11.12 6.77
N ASN A 179 0.83 11.79 7.73
CA ASN A 179 0.61 11.57 9.16
C ASN A 179 0.72 10.09 9.55
N ILE A 180 1.70 9.40 8.96
CA ILE A 180 1.87 7.96 9.10
C ILE A 180 2.35 7.62 10.51
N GLN A 181 1.66 6.67 11.13
CA GLN A 181 2.02 6.07 12.41
C GLN A 181 2.29 4.58 12.18
N ILE A 182 3.49 4.14 12.51
CA ILE A 182 3.90 2.74 12.43
C ILE A 182 3.67 2.08 13.80
N ASN A 183 3.04 0.91 13.77
CA ASN A 183 2.69 0.11 14.94
C ASN A 183 1.90 0.88 16.02
N PRO A 184 0.89 1.72 15.63
CA PRO A 184 0.01 2.33 16.62
C PRO A 184 -0.84 1.25 17.30
N LYS A 185 -1.27 1.53 18.52
CA LYS A 185 -2.27 0.69 19.18
C LYS A 185 -3.64 0.95 18.54
N LEU A 186 -4.13 -0.02 17.77
CA LEU A 186 -5.44 0.01 17.14
C LEU A 186 -6.41 -0.89 17.90
N GLU A 187 -7.64 -0.41 18.06
CA GLU A 187 -8.69 -1.21 18.67
C GLU A 187 -9.27 -2.21 17.66
N GLU A 188 -9.53 -3.43 18.09
CA GLU A 188 -10.11 -4.50 17.27
C GLU A 188 -11.46 -4.09 16.65
N ALA A 189 -12.22 -3.25 17.35
CA ALA A 189 -13.51 -2.73 16.89
C ALA A 189 -13.41 -1.93 15.57
N LEU A 190 -12.24 -1.36 15.22
CA LEU A 190 -12.00 -0.68 13.96
C LEU A 190 -12.22 -1.58 12.74
N PHE A 191 -11.98 -2.88 12.89
CA PHE A 191 -12.03 -3.86 11.81
C PHE A 191 -13.32 -4.68 11.81
N ASN A 192 -14.27 -4.34 12.69
CA ASN A 192 -15.58 -4.96 12.77
C ASN A 192 -16.62 -4.06 12.10
N PHE A 193 -16.99 -4.39 10.86
CA PHE A 193 -18.03 -3.65 10.14
C PHE A 193 -19.42 -4.10 10.62
N LYS A 194 -20.30 -3.12 10.80
CA LYS A 194 -21.74 -3.35 11.03
C LYS A 194 -22.51 -2.51 10.02
N ALA A 195 -23.31 -3.19 9.19
CA ALA A 195 -24.16 -2.50 8.24
C ALA A 195 -25.08 -1.51 8.97
N PRO A 196 -25.16 -0.25 8.51
CA PRO A 196 -26.14 0.70 9.03
C PRO A 196 -27.57 0.19 8.87
N LYS A 197 -28.47 0.65 9.74
CA LYS A 197 -29.88 0.27 9.65
C LYS A 197 -30.50 0.83 8.37
N GLY A 198 -31.05 -0.07 7.55
CA GLY A 198 -31.69 0.29 6.27
C GLY A 198 -30.78 0.09 5.05
N ALA A 199 -29.50 -0.17 5.25
CA ALA A 199 -28.62 -0.46 4.11
C ALA A 199 -28.91 -1.83 3.50
N ASP A 200 -28.94 -1.90 2.18
CA ASP A 200 -29.07 -3.14 1.41
C ASP A 200 -27.71 -3.89 1.44
N VAL A 201 -27.75 -5.18 1.74
CA VAL A 201 -26.54 -6.01 1.84
C VAL A 201 -26.53 -7.07 0.74
N PHE A 202 -25.49 -7.06 -0.09
CA PHE A 202 -25.24 -8.02 -1.17
C PHE A 202 -24.01 -8.87 -0.82
N GLU A 203 -24.18 -10.18 -0.74
CA GLU A 203 -23.08 -11.14 -0.58
C GLU A 203 -22.82 -11.85 -1.92
N ASN A 204 -21.56 -11.83 -2.37
CA ASN A 204 -21.07 -12.52 -3.58
C ASN A 204 -20.13 -13.66 -3.17
#